data_6b608f9092efa486e95b35220910fa82
#
_entry.id   6b608f9092efa486e95b35220910fa82
#
_cell.length_a   1.000
_cell.length_b   1.000
_cell.length_c   1.000
_cell.angle_alpha   90.00
_cell.angle_beta   90.00
_cell.angle_gamma   90.00
#
_symmetry.space_group_name_H-M   'P 1'
#
loop_
_entity.id
_entity.type
_entity.pdbx_description
1 polymer ?
#
loop_
_entity_poly.entity_id
_entity_poly.type
_entity_poly.pdbx_seq_one_letter_code
_entity_poly.pdbx_strand_id
1 'polypeptide(L)'
;MHEYFTKLPRNASLLLYGRITCQLIVPYWPDVARNQSEDEATNEFACVFDSLDMVIFSTTLKHVEGRNTRIVRTNVAEELVALKQQPGIDIFVGGSSTTSQLSDRGLIDEYHFVVHPFVAGKGPRLFETVKPQVKLQLDFIGSDTFQSGVVALHYRKHSCRGTLCNM
;
A
#
# COMPACT_ATOMS: atom_id res chain seq x y z
N MET A 1 16.48 3.27 -0.80
CA MET A 1 15.10 2.84 -1.16
C MET A 1 14.39 2.18 0.02
N HIS A 2 15.00 1.20 0.68
CA HIS A 2 14.42 0.57 1.88
C HIS A 2 14.10 1.58 2.97
N GLU A 3 14.96 2.56 3.24
CA GLU A 3 14.70 3.63 4.21
C GLU A 3 13.39 4.41 3.93
N TYR A 4 13.07 4.66 2.66
CA TYR A 4 11.81 5.31 2.29
C TYR A 4 10.61 4.42 2.62
N PHE A 5 10.67 3.14 2.21
CA PHE A 5 9.62 2.18 2.51
C PHE A 5 9.52 1.83 4.00
N THR A 6 10.61 2.01 4.78
CA THR A 6 10.56 1.85 6.24
C THR A 6 9.82 3.01 6.91
N LYS A 7 9.98 4.23 6.39
CA LYS A 7 9.29 5.43 6.95
C LYS A 7 7.76 5.35 6.80
N LEU A 8 7.26 4.84 5.67
CA LEU A 8 5.83 4.75 5.40
C LEU A 8 5.11 3.82 6.40
N PRO A 9 5.49 2.54 6.55
CA PRO A 9 4.86 1.66 7.52
C PRO A 9 5.17 2.02 8.98
N ARG A 10 6.24 2.75 9.30
CA ARG A 10 6.45 3.25 10.67
C ARG A 10 5.33 4.17 11.17
N ASN A 11 4.71 4.91 10.26
CA ASN A 11 3.57 5.76 10.57
C ASN A 11 2.25 5.00 10.44
N ALA A 12 2.26 3.78 9.88
CA ALA A 12 1.09 2.94 9.74
C ALA A 12 0.92 2.06 10.98
N SER A 13 -0.33 1.79 11.32
CA SER A 13 -0.70 0.83 12.35
C SER A 13 -1.17 -0.49 11.75
N LEU A 14 -1.45 -0.50 10.44
CA LEU A 14 -2.06 -1.62 9.75
C LEU A 14 -1.57 -1.72 8.29
N LEU A 15 -1.21 -2.94 7.89
CA LEU A 15 -0.94 -3.29 6.49
C LEU A 15 -2.19 -3.90 5.84
N LEU A 16 -2.48 -3.49 4.61
CA LEU A 16 -3.62 -4.00 3.87
C LEU A 16 -3.20 -4.46 2.48
N TYR A 17 -3.38 -5.74 2.21
CA TYR A 17 -2.96 -6.37 0.96
C TYR A 17 -4.03 -7.25 0.35
N GLY A 18 -3.92 -7.51 -0.95
CA GLY A 18 -4.61 -8.58 -1.64
C GLY A 18 -3.84 -9.90 -1.55
N ARG A 19 -4.51 -11.01 -1.92
CA ARG A 19 -3.95 -12.37 -1.87
C ARG A 19 -2.57 -12.50 -2.55
N ILE A 20 -2.44 -11.98 -3.77
CA ILE A 20 -1.20 -12.16 -4.56
C ILE A 20 -0.02 -11.48 -3.85
N THR A 21 -0.19 -10.25 -3.41
CA THR A 21 0.85 -9.51 -2.67
C THR A 21 1.18 -10.23 -1.36
N CYS A 22 0.17 -10.67 -0.62
CA CYS A 22 0.37 -11.43 0.61
C CYS A 22 1.23 -12.69 0.37
N GLN A 23 0.91 -13.48 -0.66
CA GLN A 23 1.65 -14.71 -0.98
C GLN A 23 3.10 -14.46 -1.42
N LEU A 24 3.41 -13.28 -1.95
CA LEU A 24 4.76 -12.89 -2.36
C LEU A 24 5.62 -12.39 -1.18
N ILE A 25 5.02 -11.63 -0.26
CA ILE A 25 5.79 -10.88 0.74
C ILE A 25 5.76 -11.49 2.14
N VAL A 26 4.64 -12.08 2.56
CA VAL A 26 4.51 -12.65 3.91
C VAL A 26 5.47 -13.80 4.19
N PRO A 27 5.76 -14.72 3.26
CA PRO A 27 6.73 -15.79 3.53
C PRO A 27 8.17 -15.31 3.70
N TYR A 28 8.51 -14.14 3.17
CA TYR A 28 9.89 -13.63 3.12
C TYR A 28 10.23 -12.73 4.31
N TRP A 29 9.44 -11.68 4.55
CA TRP A 29 9.80 -10.64 5.51
C TRP A 29 9.89 -11.10 6.97
N PRO A 30 8.99 -11.97 7.48
CA PRO A 30 9.13 -12.49 8.84
C PRO A 30 10.41 -13.31 9.07
N ASP A 31 10.89 -14.00 8.04
CA ASP A 31 12.15 -14.75 8.13
C ASP A 31 13.36 -13.81 8.11
N VAL A 32 13.35 -12.77 7.30
CA VAL A 32 14.38 -11.71 7.34
C VAL A 32 14.40 -11.02 8.68
N ALA A 33 13.25 -10.66 9.23
CA ALA A 33 13.15 -10.02 10.55
C ALA A 33 13.73 -10.90 11.67
N ARG A 34 13.49 -12.20 11.60
CA ARG A 34 13.98 -13.17 12.60
C ARG A 34 15.48 -13.45 12.47
N ASN A 35 15.95 -13.62 11.26
CA ASN A 35 17.31 -14.10 11.00
C ASN A 35 18.30 -12.95 10.80
N GLN A 36 17.84 -11.72 10.58
CA GLN A 36 18.67 -10.53 10.30
C GLN A 36 19.70 -10.80 9.19
N SER A 37 19.22 -11.46 8.12
CA SER A 37 20.07 -12.07 7.06
C SER A 37 20.48 -11.09 5.95
N GLU A 38 19.96 -9.86 5.97
CA GLU A 38 20.15 -8.85 4.94
C GLU A 38 20.97 -7.65 5.48
N ASP A 39 21.10 -6.60 4.68
CA ASP A 39 21.69 -5.34 5.14
C ASP A 39 20.82 -4.65 6.20
N GLU A 40 21.42 -3.71 6.95
CA GLU A 40 20.79 -3.04 8.10
C GLU A 40 19.44 -2.40 7.74
N ALA A 41 19.34 -1.71 6.61
CA ALA A 41 18.12 -1.03 6.18
C ALA A 41 17.01 -2.02 5.80
N THR A 42 17.38 -3.15 5.21
CA THR A 42 16.46 -4.24 4.85
C THR A 42 15.97 -4.98 6.10
N ASN A 43 16.87 -5.26 7.05
CA ASN A 43 16.53 -5.88 8.32
C ASN A 43 15.60 -4.99 9.15
N GLU A 44 15.86 -3.68 9.20
CA GLU A 44 15.01 -2.71 9.86
C GLU A 44 13.60 -2.68 9.24
N PHE A 45 13.50 -2.64 7.91
CA PHE A 45 12.22 -2.72 7.20
C PHE A 45 11.47 -4.01 7.58
N ALA A 46 12.15 -5.15 7.58
CA ALA A 46 11.57 -6.43 7.93
C ALA A 46 11.00 -6.45 9.36
N CYS A 47 11.72 -5.88 10.33
CA CYS A 47 11.26 -5.76 11.71
C CYS A 47 10.01 -4.88 11.81
N VAL A 48 9.98 -3.73 11.14
CA VAL A 48 8.80 -2.86 11.11
C VAL A 48 7.62 -3.59 10.47
N PHE A 49 7.84 -4.26 9.32
CA PHE A 49 6.83 -5.02 8.62
C PHE A 49 6.22 -6.13 9.50
N ASP A 50 7.05 -6.93 10.19
CA ASP A 50 6.60 -8.04 11.05
C ASP A 50 5.89 -7.57 12.32
N SER A 51 6.10 -6.32 12.75
CA SER A 51 5.47 -5.75 13.94
C SER A 51 4.03 -5.27 13.71
N LEU A 52 3.62 -5.05 12.46
CA LEU A 52 2.33 -4.45 12.12
C LEU A 52 1.22 -5.50 12.00
N ASP A 53 0.01 -5.10 12.36
CA ASP A 53 -1.19 -5.88 12.05
C ASP A 53 -1.43 -5.91 10.54
N MET A 54 -2.01 -7.02 10.05
CA MET A 54 -2.23 -7.21 8.62
C MET A 54 -3.67 -7.64 8.31
N VAL A 55 -4.28 -6.96 7.34
CA VAL A 55 -5.56 -7.35 6.75
C VAL A 55 -5.37 -7.79 5.31
N ILE A 56 -5.80 -9.00 5.01
CA ILE A 56 -5.73 -9.58 3.67
C ILE A 56 -7.11 -9.69 3.05
N PHE A 57 -7.29 -9.05 1.91
CA PHE A 57 -8.52 -9.19 1.13
C PHE A 57 -8.42 -10.38 0.19
N SER A 58 -9.20 -11.42 0.47
CA SER A 58 -9.24 -12.62 -0.37
C SER A 58 -10.48 -13.45 -0.16
N THR A 59 -11.14 -13.83 -1.23
CA THR A 59 -12.24 -14.81 -1.23
C THR A 59 -11.76 -16.25 -1.30
N THR A 60 -10.52 -16.49 -1.74
CA THR A 60 -10.00 -17.83 -2.03
C THR A 60 -8.92 -18.31 -1.05
N LEU A 61 -8.24 -17.40 -0.37
CA LEU A 61 -7.19 -17.75 0.59
C LEU A 61 -7.80 -18.37 1.84
N LYS A 62 -7.40 -19.60 2.17
CA LYS A 62 -7.96 -20.32 3.32
C LYS A 62 -7.30 -19.93 4.63
N HIS A 63 -5.99 -19.79 4.61
CA HIS A 63 -5.16 -19.51 5.77
C HIS A 63 -3.94 -18.66 5.36
N VAL A 64 -3.40 -17.88 6.27
CA VAL A 64 -2.13 -17.16 6.16
C VAL A 64 -1.37 -17.44 7.44
N GLU A 65 -0.12 -17.86 7.28
CA GLU A 65 0.83 -17.94 8.39
C GLU A 65 1.35 -16.53 8.67
N GLY A 66 1.16 -16.05 9.88
CA GLY A 66 1.64 -14.74 10.28
C GLY A 66 1.00 -14.29 11.57
N ARG A 67 1.75 -13.53 12.36
CA ARG A 67 1.24 -12.85 13.55
C ARG A 67 0.21 -11.81 13.10
N ASN A 68 -0.84 -11.66 13.89
CA ASN A 68 -1.79 -10.55 13.76
C ASN A 68 -2.39 -10.38 12.35
N THR A 69 -2.54 -11.50 11.59
CA THR A 69 -3.08 -11.47 10.23
C THR A 69 -4.54 -11.90 10.20
N ARG A 70 -5.39 -11.08 9.59
CA ARG A 70 -6.81 -11.31 9.44
C ARG A 70 -7.21 -11.34 7.97
N ILE A 71 -8.00 -12.36 7.56
CA ILE A 71 -8.54 -12.46 6.21
C ILE A 71 -9.96 -11.90 6.18
N VAL A 72 -10.19 -10.93 5.30
CA VAL A 72 -11.52 -10.36 5.01
C VAL A 72 -11.97 -10.86 3.64
N ARG A 73 -13.15 -11.47 3.58
CA ARG A 73 -13.64 -12.20 2.39
C ARG A 73 -14.67 -11.42 1.61
N THR A 74 -15.37 -10.51 2.25
CA THR A 74 -16.48 -9.74 1.68
C THR A 74 -16.42 -8.30 2.17
N ASN A 75 -17.13 -7.40 1.48
CA ASN A 75 -17.32 -6.01 1.93
C ASN A 75 -16.02 -5.23 2.19
N VAL A 76 -15.02 -5.41 1.32
CA VAL A 76 -13.70 -4.77 1.41
C VAL A 76 -13.77 -3.26 1.66
N ALA A 77 -14.71 -2.57 0.99
CA ALA A 77 -14.86 -1.13 1.13
C ALA A 77 -15.43 -0.72 2.49
N GLU A 78 -16.43 -1.46 2.98
CA GLU A 78 -17.06 -1.21 4.29
C GLU A 78 -16.06 -1.49 5.41
N GLU A 79 -15.29 -2.57 5.29
CA GLU A 79 -14.22 -2.89 6.22
C GLU A 79 -13.17 -1.78 6.29
N LEU A 80 -12.72 -1.27 5.14
CA LEU A 80 -11.75 -0.17 5.12
C LEU A 80 -12.34 1.10 5.71
N VAL A 81 -13.59 1.43 5.42
CA VAL A 81 -14.27 2.60 6.01
C VAL A 81 -14.33 2.46 7.53
N ALA A 82 -14.70 1.29 8.05
CA ALA A 82 -14.73 1.04 9.49
C ALA A 82 -13.35 1.14 10.14
N LEU A 83 -12.31 0.64 9.49
CA LEU A 83 -10.92 0.76 9.95
C LEU A 83 -10.48 2.24 9.99
N LYS A 84 -10.79 3.01 8.96
CA LYS A 84 -10.45 4.45 8.89
C LYS A 84 -11.15 5.31 9.95
N GLN A 85 -12.24 4.84 10.55
CA GLN A 85 -12.94 5.53 11.63
C GLN A 85 -12.30 5.30 13.00
N GLN A 86 -11.39 4.32 13.12
CA GLN A 86 -10.69 4.06 14.37
C GLN A 86 -9.61 5.13 14.61
N PRO A 87 -9.57 5.77 15.78
CA PRO A 87 -8.61 6.82 16.05
C PRO A 87 -7.17 6.26 16.09
N GLY A 88 -6.25 7.01 15.49
CA GLY A 88 -4.82 6.68 15.53
C GLY A 88 -4.41 5.51 14.62
N ILE A 89 -5.26 5.09 13.66
CA ILE A 89 -4.93 4.04 12.69
C ILE A 89 -4.63 4.67 11.33
N ASP A 90 -3.36 4.63 10.94
CA ASP A 90 -2.94 4.86 9.56
C ASP A 90 -2.79 3.51 8.84
N ILE A 91 -3.40 3.39 7.66
CA ILE A 91 -3.49 2.14 6.89
C ILE A 91 -2.58 2.22 5.68
N PHE A 92 -1.56 1.38 5.63
CA PHE A 92 -0.73 1.23 4.45
C PHE A 92 -1.33 0.18 3.50
N VAL A 93 -1.71 0.61 2.31
CA VAL A 93 -2.31 -0.25 1.27
C VAL A 93 -1.28 -0.58 0.21
N GLY A 94 -1.05 -1.86 -0.03
CA GLY A 94 -0.14 -2.32 -1.09
C GLY A 94 -0.79 -3.29 -2.08
N GLY A 95 -0.12 -3.43 -3.23
CA GLY A 95 -0.55 -4.30 -4.32
C GLY A 95 -1.46 -3.60 -5.34
N SER A 96 -1.11 -3.72 -6.63
CA SER A 96 -1.74 -2.98 -7.73
C SER A 96 -3.25 -3.19 -7.82
N SER A 97 -3.74 -4.42 -7.71
CA SER A 97 -5.16 -4.74 -7.82
C SER A 97 -5.98 -4.16 -6.65
N THR A 98 -5.49 -4.32 -5.41
CA THR A 98 -6.16 -3.79 -4.21
C THR A 98 -6.19 -2.27 -4.24
N THR A 99 -5.05 -1.63 -4.52
CA THR A 99 -4.95 -0.18 -4.65
C THR A 99 -5.87 0.35 -5.74
N SER A 100 -5.93 -0.30 -6.91
CA SER A 100 -6.83 0.11 -8.00
C SER A 100 -8.30 0.09 -7.58
N GLN A 101 -8.76 -1.01 -6.96
CA GLN A 101 -10.16 -1.15 -6.52
C GLN A 101 -10.54 -0.14 -5.45
N LEU A 102 -9.65 0.17 -4.53
CA LEU A 102 -9.90 1.15 -3.47
C LEU A 102 -9.83 2.58 -4.00
N SER A 103 -8.94 2.85 -4.96
CA SER A 103 -8.84 4.15 -5.66
C SER A 103 -10.10 4.47 -6.45
N ASP A 104 -10.66 3.49 -7.17
CA ASP A 104 -11.91 3.64 -7.93
C ASP A 104 -13.09 4.07 -7.04
N ARG A 105 -13.05 3.63 -5.78
CA ARG A 105 -14.05 4.00 -4.75
C ARG A 105 -13.68 5.25 -3.96
N GLY A 106 -12.57 5.90 -4.28
CA GLY A 106 -12.10 7.10 -3.61
C GLY A 106 -11.68 6.89 -2.15
N LEU A 107 -11.28 5.66 -1.78
CA LEU A 107 -10.95 5.28 -0.41
C LEU A 107 -9.46 5.45 -0.06
N ILE A 108 -8.61 5.78 -1.03
CA ILE A 108 -7.20 6.10 -0.80
C ILE A 108 -7.06 7.62 -0.66
N ASP A 109 -6.35 8.06 0.37
CA ASP A 109 -6.14 9.48 0.66
C ASP A 109 -4.80 9.97 0.12
N GLU A 110 -3.75 9.14 0.21
CA GLU A 110 -2.39 9.47 -0.23
C GLU A 110 -1.83 8.36 -1.11
N TYR A 111 -0.99 8.75 -2.07
CA TYR A 111 -0.38 7.87 -3.06
C TYR A 111 1.12 8.06 -3.06
N HIS A 112 1.85 6.96 -2.93
CA HIS A 112 3.30 6.91 -3.05
C HIS A 112 3.67 6.04 -4.25
N PHE A 113 4.15 6.67 -5.32
CA PHE A 113 4.62 5.98 -6.52
C PHE A 113 6.13 5.92 -6.51
N VAL A 114 6.69 4.73 -6.67
CA VAL A 114 8.13 4.55 -6.78
C VAL A 114 8.47 4.15 -8.21
N VAL A 115 9.21 5.02 -8.89
CA VAL A 115 9.59 4.87 -10.29
C VAL A 115 11.05 4.44 -10.35
N HIS A 116 11.27 3.25 -10.91
CA HIS A 116 12.61 2.71 -11.13
C HIS A 116 13.16 3.14 -12.49
N PRO A 117 14.49 3.38 -12.62
CA PRO A 117 15.11 3.91 -13.84
C PRO A 117 15.33 2.81 -14.89
N PHE A 118 14.28 2.06 -15.27
CA PHE A 118 14.35 1.10 -16.36
C PHE A 118 13.01 0.96 -17.10
N VAL A 119 13.06 0.50 -18.34
CA VAL A 119 11.88 0.27 -19.18
C VAL A 119 11.54 -1.20 -19.17
N ALA A 120 10.39 -1.56 -18.62
CA ALA A 120 9.97 -2.95 -18.47
C ALA A 120 9.36 -3.57 -19.76
N GLY A 121 8.94 -2.76 -20.73
CA GLY A 121 8.34 -3.22 -22.00
C GLY A 121 6.98 -3.89 -21.85
N LYS A 122 6.86 -4.95 -21.06
CA LYS A 122 5.62 -5.69 -20.76
C LYS A 122 5.46 -5.93 -19.26
N GLY A 123 4.23 -6.00 -18.79
CA GLY A 123 3.90 -6.28 -17.39
C GLY A 123 2.53 -5.75 -17.00
N PRO A 124 2.04 -6.03 -15.80
CA PRO A 124 0.81 -5.47 -15.29
C PRO A 124 0.93 -3.96 -15.15
N ARG A 125 -0.10 -3.24 -15.56
CA ARG A 125 -0.16 -1.79 -15.41
C ARG A 125 -0.85 -1.41 -14.11
N LEU A 126 -0.38 -0.35 -13.50
CA LEU A 126 -1.07 0.23 -12.36
C LEU A 126 -2.42 0.79 -12.84
N PHE A 127 -3.49 0.49 -12.12
CA PHE A 127 -4.87 0.87 -12.45
C PHE A 127 -5.47 0.29 -13.74
N GLU A 128 -4.89 -0.78 -14.29
CA GLU A 128 -5.39 -1.41 -15.54
C GLU A 128 -6.75 -2.10 -15.36
N THR A 129 -6.99 -2.71 -14.21
CA THR A 129 -8.14 -3.59 -13.96
C THR A 129 -9.42 -2.87 -13.59
N VAL A 130 -9.33 -1.61 -13.25
CA VAL A 130 -10.48 -0.81 -12.80
C VAL A 130 -10.52 0.50 -13.59
N LYS A 131 -11.66 0.77 -14.20
CA LYS A 131 -11.90 2.06 -14.88
C LYS A 131 -12.51 2.99 -13.84
N PRO A 132 -11.81 4.03 -13.39
CA PRO A 132 -12.37 5.00 -12.46
C PRO A 132 -13.58 5.69 -13.11
N GLN A 133 -14.72 5.70 -12.43
CA GLN A 133 -15.93 6.37 -12.89
C GLN A 133 -15.76 7.89 -12.91
N VAL A 134 -14.85 8.40 -12.09
CA VAL A 134 -14.48 9.82 -11.99
C VAL A 134 -12.97 9.92 -12.09
N LYS A 135 -12.47 10.92 -12.82
CA LYS A 135 -11.03 11.23 -12.83
C LYS A 135 -10.56 11.50 -11.41
N LEU A 136 -9.62 10.69 -10.93
CA LEU A 136 -8.97 10.94 -9.65
C LEU A 136 -7.95 12.06 -9.83
N GLN A 137 -8.24 13.21 -9.25
CA GLN A 137 -7.32 14.33 -9.23
C GLN A 137 -6.43 14.24 -7.98
N LEU A 138 -5.13 14.44 -8.17
CA LEU A 138 -4.12 14.34 -7.12
C LEU A 138 -3.35 15.65 -7.02
N ASP A 139 -3.11 16.09 -5.80
CA ASP A 139 -2.25 17.23 -5.47
C ASP A 139 -0.84 16.71 -5.18
N PHE A 140 0.16 17.26 -5.83
CA PHE A 140 1.56 16.92 -5.58
C PHE A 140 2.00 17.46 -4.22
N ILE A 141 2.59 16.59 -3.40
CA ILE A 141 3.09 16.91 -2.05
C ILE A 141 4.61 17.02 -2.05
N GLY A 142 5.29 16.08 -2.70
CA GLY A 142 6.75 16.07 -2.75
C GLY A 142 7.32 14.88 -3.51
N SER A 143 8.64 14.88 -3.64
CA SER A 143 9.38 13.76 -4.24
C SER A 143 10.73 13.58 -3.58
N ASP A 144 11.20 12.33 -3.53
CA ASP A 144 12.57 11.97 -3.11
C ASP A 144 13.29 11.28 -4.26
N THR A 145 14.53 11.68 -4.53
CA THR A 145 15.40 11.05 -5.52
C THR A 145 16.54 10.33 -4.81
N PHE A 146 16.72 9.05 -5.12
CA PHE A 146 17.75 8.21 -4.52
C PHE A 146 18.99 8.10 -5.41
N GLN A 147 20.15 7.83 -4.80
CA GLN A 147 21.41 7.63 -5.54
C GLN A 147 21.32 6.51 -6.60
N SER A 148 20.43 5.54 -6.41
CA SER A 148 20.12 4.49 -7.38
C SER A 148 19.38 4.97 -8.63
N GLY A 149 19.01 6.25 -8.72
CA GLY A 149 18.17 6.80 -9.77
C GLY A 149 16.67 6.54 -9.59
N VAL A 150 16.28 5.86 -8.53
CA VAL A 150 14.86 5.67 -8.17
C VAL A 150 14.27 7.00 -7.70
N VAL A 151 13.04 7.29 -8.11
CA VAL A 151 12.29 8.47 -7.68
C VAL A 151 11.00 8.03 -6.97
N ALA A 152 10.78 8.50 -5.75
CA ALA A 152 9.51 8.36 -5.05
C ALA A 152 8.71 9.66 -5.19
N LEU A 153 7.45 9.52 -5.57
CA LEU A 153 6.50 10.62 -5.75
C LEU A 153 5.38 10.47 -4.71
N HIS A 154 5.11 11.54 -3.98
CA HIS A 154 4.05 11.60 -2.99
C HIS A 154 2.93 12.53 -3.46
N TYR A 155 1.72 12.03 -3.50
CA TYR A 155 0.53 12.77 -3.85
C TYR A 155 -0.56 12.56 -2.80
N ARG A 156 -1.43 13.55 -2.67
CA ARG A 156 -2.67 13.47 -1.88
C ARG A 156 -3.87 13.56 -2.81
N LYS A 157 -4.93 12.83 -2.50
CA LYS A 157 -6.21 12.96 -3.19
C LYS A 157 -6.72 14.39 -3.05
N HIS A 158 -7.06 15.01 -4.21
CA HIS A 158 -7.65 16.33 -4.21
C HIS A 158 -8.97 16.32 -3.46
N SER A 159 -9.10 17.12 -2.40
CA SER A 159 -10.37 17.31 -1.69
C SER A 159 -11.04 18.57 -2.20
N CYS A 160 -12.11 18.41 -2.96
CA CYS A 160 -13.01 19.53 -3.24
C CYS A 160 -13.64 19.98 -1.91
N ARG A 161 -13.00 20.91 -1.19
CA ARG A 161 -13.70 21.67 -0.15
C ARG A 161 -14.65 22.60 -0.88
N GLY A 162 -15.94 22.29 -0.77
CA GLY A 162 -17.10 22.98 -1.30
C GLY A 162 -16.86 24.38 -1.85
N THR A 163 -16.91 24.50 -3.18
CA THR A 163 -17.50 25.60 -3.94
C THR A 163 -17.43 25.19 -5.41
N LEU A 164 -18.60 24.87 -5.99
CA LEU A 164 -18.93 24.87 -7.42
C LEU A 164 -17.84 24.32 -8.39
N CYS A 165 -17.72 22.99 -8.55
CA CYS A 165 -17.31 22.41 -9.84
C CYS A 165 -18.55 22.23 -10.72
N ASN A 166 -19.07 23.35 -11.23
CA ASN A 166 -19.86 23.40 -12.44
C ASN A 166 -18.94 23.97 -13.52
N MET A 167 -18.40 23.10 -14.37
CA MET A 167 -18.11 23.32 -15.80
C MET A 167 -17.85 21.97 -16.46
#